data_fdf7d074ad56d5100013f8fff6b4898f
#
_entry.id   fdf7d074ad56d5100013f8fff6b4898f
#
_cell.length_a   1.000
_cell.length_b   1.000
_cell.length_c   1.000
_cell.angle_alpha   90.00
_cell.angle_beta   90.00
_cell.angle_gamma   90.00
#
_symmetry.space_group_name_H-M   'P 1'
#
loop_
_entity.id
_entity.type
_entity.pdbx_description
1 polymer ?
#
loop_
_entity_poly.entity_id
_entity_poly.type
_entity_poly.pdbx_seq_one_letter_code
_entity_poly.pdbx_strand_id
1 'polypeptide(L)' 'MSPDKLVYMANQIGKFFAGQGEDKAVPLIADHLVKFWDPRMRKAIIVHLADGGGGLDAAVQKAVASLSA' A
#
# COMPACT_ATOMS: atom_id res chain seq x y z
N MET A 1 13.39 4.76 7.90
CA MET A 1 12.00 5.06 7.55
C MET A 1 11.08 4.35 8.53
N SER A 2 10.18 5.07 9.18
CA SER A 2 9.32 4.46 10.19
C SER A 2 8.08 3.83 9.54
N PRO A 3 7.50 2.79 10.17
CA PRO A 3 6.24 2.22 9.67
C PRO A 3 5.12 3.26 9.53
N ASP A 4 5.05 4.22 10.45
CA ASP A 4 4.03 5.26 10.42
C ASP A 4 4.13 6.13 9.16
N LYS A 5 5.35 6.45 8.74
CA LYS A 5 5.54 7.23 7.51
C LYS A 5 5.16 6.43 6.27
N LEU A 6 5.49 5.15 6.25
CA LEU A 6 5.13 4.27 5.13
C LEU A 6 3.62 4.12 5.02
N VAL A 7 2.94 3.95 6.16
CA VAL A 7 1.47 3.87 6.20
C VAL A 7 0.87 5.17 5.66
N TYR A 8 1.35 6.31 6.12
CA TYR A 8 0.86 7.61 5.66
C TYR A 8 1.02 7.75 4.15
N MET A 9 2.22 7.44 3.63
CA MET A 9 2.50 7.53 2.20
C MET A 9 1.62 6.59 1.39
N ALA A 10 1.45 5.35 1.84
CA ALA A 10 0.62 4.37 1.17
C ALA A 10 -0.84 4.81 1.12
N ASN A 11 -1.36 5.35 2.23
CA ASN A 11 -2.72 5.86 2.29
C ASN A 11 -2.93 7.07 1.36
N GLN A 12 -1.92 7.94 1.21
CA GLN A 12 -2.01 9.04 0.27
C GLN A 12 -2.14 8.55 -1.18
N ILE A 13 -1.40 7.52 -1.52
CA ILE A 13 -1.52 6.86 -2.83
C ILE A 13 -2.94 6.30 -3.00
N GLY A 14 -3.45 5.63 -1.96
CA GLY A 14 -4.80 5.09 -1.96
C GLY A 14 -5.86 6.16 -2.18
N LYS A 15 -5.72 7.31 -1.52
CA LYS A 15 -6.65 8.42 -1.69
C LYS A 15 -6.62 8.99 -3.10
N PHE A 16 -5.45 9.02 -3.71
CA PHE A 16 -5.31 9.52 -5.08
C PHE A 16 -6.14 8.68 -6.06
N PHE A 17 -6.19 7.36 -5.87
CA PHE A 17 -6.93 6.47 -6.76
C PHE A 17 -8.36 6.17 -6.30
N ALA A 18 -8.75 6.58 -5.10
CA ALA A 18 -10.03 6.21 -4.50
C ALA A 18 -11.25 6.60 -5.34
N GLY A 19 -11.16 7.70 -6.06
CA GLY A 19 -12.27 8.17 -6.91
C GLY A 19 -12.63 7.25 -8.06
N GLN A 20 -11.77 6.28 -8.38
CA GLN A 20 -12.01 5.34 -9.48
C GLN A 20 -12.75 4.07 -9.05
N GLY A 21 -13.06 3.95 -7.76
CA GLY A 21 -13.68 2.76 -7.20
C GLY A 21 -12.63 1.76 -6.73
N GLU A 22 -12.97 0.97 -5.69
CA GLU A 22 -12.00 0.07 -5.07
C GLU A 22 -11.44 -0.96 -6.04
N ASP A 23 -12.30 -1.53 -6.90
CA ASP A 23 -11.88 -2.56 -7.86
C ASP A 23 -10.76 -2.08 -8.78
N LYS A 24 -10.79 -0.81 -9.18
CA LYS A 24 -9.76 -0.21 -10.02
C LYS A 24 -8.60 0.34 -9.18
N ALA A 25 -8.91 0.89 -8.02
CA ALA A 25 -7.90 1.50 -7.16
C ALA A 25 -6.87 0.47 -6.67
N VAL A 26 -7.31 -0.73 -6.27
CA VAL A 26 -6.42 -1.75 -5.74
C VAL A 26 -5.26 -2.08 -6.70
N PRO A 27 -5.51 -2.46 -7.97
CA PRO A 27 -4.40 -2.73 -8.89
C PRO A 27 -3.56 -1.49 -9.21
N LEU A 28 -4.16 -0.31 -9.22
CA LEU A 28 -3.42 0.94 -9.47
C LEU A 28 -2.48 1.27 -8.32
N ILE A 29 -2.93 1.09 -7.08
CA ILE A 29 -2.10 1.27 -5.90
C ILE A 29 -0.92 0.29 -5.92
N ALA A 30 -1.21 -0.99 -6.16
CA ALA A 30 -0.17 -2.02 -6.22
C ALA A 30 0.88 -1.72 -7.30
N ASP A 31 0.42 -1.33 -8.49
CA ASP A 31 1.32 -0.97 -9.59
C ASP A 31 2.20 0.23 -9.23
N HIS A 32 1.62 1.24 -8.56
CA HIS A 32 2.38 2.40 -8.11
C HIS A 32 3.48 2.02 -7.12
N LEU A 33 3.16 1.15 -6.18
CA LEU A 33 4.15 0.69 -5.20
C LEU A 33 5.29 -0.09 -5.86
N VAL A 34 4.97 -0.93 -6.83
CA VAL A 34 5.98 -1.70 -7.57
C VAL A 34 6.91 -0.78 -8.37
N LYS A 35 6.35 0.26 -9.01
CA LYS A 35 7.11 1.15 -9.89
C LYS A 35 7.93 2.19 -9.14
N PHE A 36 7.40 2.72 -8.03
CA PHE A 36 8.00 3.88 -7.39
C PHE A 36 8.62 3.63 -6.02
N TRP A 37 8.19 2.59 -5.31
CA TRP A 37 8.79 2.25 -4.03
C TRP A 37 9.95 1.29 -4.26
N ASP A 38 11.05 1.49 -3.51
CA ASP A 38 12.17 0.56 -3.58
C ASP A 38 11.83 -0.75 -2.84
N PRO A 39 12.62 -1.81 -3.05
CA PRO A 39 12.33 -3.10 -2.42
C PRO A 39 12.24 -3.07 -0.89
N ARG A 40 13.03 -2.20 -0.23
CA ARG A 40 12.99 -2.11 1.23
C ARG A 40 11.67 -1.54 1.71
N MET A 41 11.18 -0.52 1.03
CA MET A 41 9.90 0.11 1.37
C MET A 41 8.76 -0.89 1.17
N ARG A 42 8.75 -1.60 0.05
CA ARG A 42 7.73 -2.61 -0.23
C ARG A 42 7.75 -3.72 0.81
N LYS A 43 8.93 -4.22 1.13
CA LYS A 43 9.07 -5.27 2.14
C LYS A 43 8.56 -4.80 3.50
N ALA A 44 8.89 -3.57 3.89
CA ALA A 44 8.46 -3.03 5.17
C ALA A 44 6.93 -2.93 5.27
N ILE A 45 6.26 -2.49 4.22
CA ILE A 45 4.80 -2.39 4.25
C ILE A 45 4.13 -3.77 4.22
N ILE A 46 4.73 -4.73 3.53
CA ILE A 46 4.26 -6.12 3.53
C ILE A 46 4.34 -6.72 4.93
N VAL A 47 5.45 -6.51 5.62
CA VAL A 47 5.62 -6.96 7.00
C VAL A 47 4.61 -6.28 7.92
N HIS A 48 4.40 -4.98 7.74
CA HIS A 48 3.42 -4.24 8.53
C HIS A 48 2.01 -4.82 8.34
N LEU A 49 1.65 -5.17 7.11
CA LEU A 49 0.35 -5.81 6.85
C LEU A 49 0.25 -7.17 7.55
N ALA A 50 1.32 -7.97 7.51
CA ALA A 50 1.36 -9.27 8.20
C ALA A 50 1.18 -9.13 9.70
N ASP A 51 1.63 -8.02 10.26
CA ASP A 51 1.48 -7.71 11.70
C ASP A 51 0.14 -7.07 12.04
N GLY A 52 -0.82 -7.09 11.12
CA GLY A 52 -2.15 -6.57 11.36
C GLY A 52 -2.56 -5.40 10.47
N GLY A 53 -1.61 -4.74 9.80
CA GLY A 53 -1.91 -3.65 8.88
C GLY A 53 -2.49 -2.41 9.52
N GLY A 54 -2.16 -2.15 10.78
CA GLY A 54 -2.72 -1.02 11.53
C GLY A 54 -2.58 0.30 10.78
N GLY A 55 -3.68 1.03 10.67
CA GLY A 55 -3.72 2.35 10.04
C GLY A 55 -3.87 2.34 8.52
N LEU A 56 -3.66 1.20 7.85
CA LEU A 56 -3.82 1.13 6.40
C LEU A 56 -5.30 1.14 5.99
N ASP A 57 -5.64 1.94 5.00
CA ASP A 57 -6.99 1.94 4.42
C ASP A 57 -7.28 0.59 3.74
N ALA A 58 -8.56 0.23 3.65
CA ALA A 58 -8.96 -1.09 3.15
C ALA A 58 -8.42 -1.40 1.75
N ALA A 59 -8.52 -0.46 0.83
CA ALA A 59 -8.02 -0.65 -0.54
C ALA A 59 -6.49 -0.81 -0.55
N VAL A 60 -5.80 -0.08 0.32
CA VAL A 60 -4.34 -0.16 0.45
C VAL A 60 -3.93 -1.51 1.01
N GLN A 61 -4.67 -2.03 2.00
CA GLN A 61 -4.41 -3.36 2.54
C GLN A 61 -4.49 -4.42 1.45
N LYS A 62 -5.53 -4.35 0.61
CA LYS A 62 -5.70 -5.29 -0.50
C LYS A 62 -4.57 -5.18 -1.51
N ALA A 63 -4.16 -3.95 -1.82
CA ALA A 63 -3.06 -3.72 -2.75
C ALA A 63 -1.75 -4.29 -2.22
N VAL A 64 -1.44 -4.03 -0.94
CA VAL A 64 -0.23 -4.57 -0.32
C VAL A 64 -0.27 -6.09 -0.27
N ALA A 65 -1.43 -6.67 0.03
CA ALA A 65 -1.60 -8.13 0.06
C ALA A 65 -1.31 -8.80 -1.29
N SER A 66 -1.49 -8.07 -2.38
CA SER A 66 -1.22 -8.59 -3.73
C SER A 66 0.26 -8.51 -4.11
N LEU A 67 1.09 -7.82 -3.33
CA LEU A 67 2.51 -7.70 -3.61
C LEU A 67 3.25 -8.98 -3.23
N SER A 68 4.19 -9.36 -4.08
CA SER A 68 5.11 -10.45 -3.75
C SER A 68 6.26 -9.92 -2.91
N ALA A 69 6.64 -10.70 -1.92
CA ALA A 69 7.81 -10.38 -1.13
C ALA A 69 9.08 -10.57 -1.95
#